data_b8410a223f11442d713e935208da5c05
#
_entry.id   b8410a223f11442d713e935208da5c05
#
_cell.length_a   1.000
_cell.length_b   1.000
_cell.length_c   1.000
_cell.angle_alpha   90.00
_cell.angle_beta   90.00
_cell.angle_gamma   90.00
#
_symmetry.space_group_name_H-M   'P 1'
#
loop_
_entity.id
_entity.type
_entity.pdbx_description
1 polymer ?
#
loop_
_entity_poly.entity_id
_entity_poly.type
_entity_poly.pdbx_seq_one_letter_code
_entity_poly.pdbx_strand_id
1 'polypeptide(L)'
;MMKRLLLIGVLGLILPLTASAQIWTVQTNLLDWAALGTVNAEIGVSLSQHFSFVAGGRYNPWEFTDTKNDVPVLNQQQTAYLGFRYWPWYVNSGFWFAAKAQYMASFSNTGIWRPALEEGRNGIGGALSFGYTFMLSKHFNLEAGVGGWAGVFREYSLWNSPNKYYLREEGRKTFILPDQVSLSIVYVF
;
A
#
# COMPACT_ATOMS: atom_id res chain seq x y z
N MET A 1 -18.57 -26.48 20.93
CA MET A 1 -19.23 -26.79 19.65
C MET A 1 -19.10 -25.66 18.63
N MET A 2 -19.39 -24.41 18.95
CA MET A 2 -19.32 -23.26 18.02
C MET A 2 -17.95 -23.04 17.34
N LYS A 3 -16.82 -23.18 18.05
CA LYS A 3 -15.47 -23.00 17.47
C LYS A 3 -15.13 -24.01 16.36
N ARG A 4 -15.66 -25.24 16.46
CA ARG A 4 -15.46 -26.29 15.43
C ARG A 4 -16.33 -26.05 14.20
N LEU A 5 -17.54 -25.50 14.38
CA LEU A 5 -18.44 -25.11 13.28
C LEU A 5 -17.88 -23.92 12.50
N LEU A 6 -17.26 -22.95 13.18
CA LEU A 6 -16.60 -21.80 12.56
C LEU A 6 -15.38 -22.23 11.73
N LEU A 7 -14.61 -23.20 12.24
CA LEU A 7 -13.45 -23.74 11.51
C LEU A 7 -13.88 -24.52 10.26
N ILE A 8 -14.95 -25.30 10.35
CA ILE A 8 -15.53 -26.03 9.21
C ILE A 8 -16.15 -25.07 8.20
N GLY A 9 -16.79 -23.99 8.64
CA GLY A 9 -17.33 -22.95 7.77
C GLY A 9 -16.22 -22.19 7.02
N VAL A 10 -15.11 -21.87 7.66
CA VAL A 10 -13.93 -21.25 7.04
C VAL A 10 -13.23 -22.21 6.08
N LEU A 11 -13.08 -23.48 6.46
CA LEU A 11 -12.53 -24.52 5.57
C LEU A 11 -13.44 -24.78 4.36
N GLY A 12 -14.76 -24.76 4.54
CA GLY A 12 -15.75 -24.95 3.47
C GLY A 12 -15.78 -23.81 2.46
N LEU A 13 -15.41 -22.60 2.86
CA LEU A 13 -15.26 -21.43 1.97
C LEU A 13 -13.97 -21.49 1.12
N ILE A 14 -13.00 -22.29 1.55
CA ILE A 14 -11.71 -22.45 0.85
C ILE A 14 -11.77 -23.57 -0.21
N LEU A 15 -12.70 -24.51 -0.09
CA LEU A 15 -12.76 -25.73 -0.92
C LEU A 15 -13.38 -25.60 -2.33
N PRO A 16 -14.16 -24.58 -2.75
CA PRO A 16 -14.57 -24.48 -4.14
C PRO A 16 -13.60 -23.71 -5.05
N LEU A 17 -12.33 -23.55 -4.66
CA LEU A 17 -11.28 -23.06 -5.56
C LEU A 17 -10.82 -24.19 -6.51
N THR A 18 -11.80 -24.88 -7.09
CA THR A 18 -11.55 -25.94 -8.06
C THR A 18 -10.91 -25.39 -9.32
N ALA A 19 -9.66 -25.75 -9.52
CA ALA A 19 -9.05 -26.19 -10.79
C ALA A 19 -9.32 -25.38 -12.08
N SER A 20 -9.60 -24.11 -12.03
CA SER A 20 -9.12 -23.20 -13.07
C SER A 20 -7.68 -22.84 -12.68
N ALA A 21 -6.74 -22.93 -13.60
CA ALA A 21 -5.35 -22.57 -13.32
C ALA A 21 -5.33 -21.19 -12.69
N GLN A 22 -5.14 -21.14 -11.37
CA GLN A 22 -5.07 -19.87 -10.63
C GLN A 22 -3.80 -19.17 -11.10
N ILE A 23 -3.97 -18.07 -11.80
CA ILE A 23 -2.86 -17.25 -12.25
C ILE A 23 -2.44 -16.40 -11.06
N TRP A 24 -1.20 -16.57 -10.66
CA TRP A 24 -0.57 -15.74 -9.64
C TRP A 24 0.21 -14.62 -10.31
N THR A 25 0.25 -13.49 -9.64
CA THR A 25 1.06 -12.35 -10.05
C THR A 25 1.87 -11.83 -8.89
N VAL A 26 3.08 -11.37 -9.18
CA VAL A 26 3.91 -10.59 -8.26
C VAL A 26 4.30 -9.31 -8.99
N GLN A 27 4.14 -8.18 -8.32
CA GLN A 27 4.50 -6.90 -8.90
C GLN A 27 5.25 -6.00 -7.94
N THR A 28 6.00 -5.07 -8.51
CA THR A 28 6.67 -4.00 -7.78
C THR A 28 6.49 -2.67 -8.52
N ASN A 29 6.24 -1.61 -7.79
CA ASN A 29 6.07 -0.26 -8.32
C ASN A 29 7.43 0.45 -8.41
N LEU A 30 7.85 0.78 -9.61
CA LEU A 30 9.11 1.44 -9.88
C LEU A 30 9.18 2.87 -9.34
N LEU A 31 8.03 3.57 -9.30
CA LEU A 31 7.98 4.93 -8.79
C LEU A 31 8.22 4.99 -7.28
N ASP A 32 7.79 3.98 -6.53
CA ASP A 32 8.09 3.87 -5.10
C ASP A 32 9.59 3.65 -4.87
N TRP A 33 10.26 2.87 -5.72
CA TRP A 33 11.72 2.72 -5.66
C TRP A 33 12.44 4.03 -5.98
N ALA A 34 11.94 4.79 -6.95
CA ALA A 34 12.48 6.12 -7.26
C ALA A 34 12.19 7.14 -6.14
N ALA A 35 11.12 6.95 -5.36
CA ALA A 35 10.78 7.78 -4.22
C ALA A 35 11.54 7.31 -2.96
N LEU A 36 12.80 7.73 -2.84
CA LEU A 36 13.69 7.47 -1.71
C LEU A 36 13.88 5.96 -1.42
N GLY A 37 13.86 5.11 -2.44
CA GLY A 37 14.13 3.68 -2.28
C GLY A 37 13.06 2.93 -1.48
N THR A 38 11.80 3.33 -1.56
CA THR A 38 10.69 2.65 -0.88
C THR A 38 10.50 1.24 -1.44
N VAL A 39 10.83 0.24 -0.64
CA VAL A 39 10.63 -1.17 -0.98
C VAL A 39 9.14 -1.47 -1.02
N ASN A 40 8.67 -2.13 -2.07
CA ASN A 40 7.27 -2.48 -2.21
C ASN A 40 7.09 -3.79 -2.97
N ALA A 41 6.02 -4.49 -2.63
CA ALA A 41 5.59 -5.67 -3.36
C ALA A 41 4.06 -5.84 -3.24
N GLU A 42 3.45 -6.36 -4.29
CA GLU A 42 2.06 -6.80 -4.29
C GLU A 42 1.97 -8.19 -4.92
N ILE A 43 1.20 -9.05 -4.28
CA ILE A 43 0.87 -10.39 -4.79
C ILE A 43 -0.60 -10.37 -5.20
N GLY A 44 -0.90 -10.91 -6.36
CA GLY A 44 -2.25 -11.08 -6.87
C GLY A 44 -2.58 -12.55 -7.15
N VAL A 45 -3.84 -12.89 -6.99
CA VAL A 45 -4.39 -14.19 -7.39
C VAL A 45 -5.69 -14.00 -8.16
N SER A 46 -5.77 -14.60 -9.34
CA SER A 46 -6.97 -14.57 -10.16
C SER A 46 -8.03 -15.47 -9.56
N LEU A 47 -9.19 -14.90 -9.21
CA LEU A 47 -10.33 -15.63 -8.68
C LEU A 47 -11.31 -16.06 -9.77
N SER A 48 -11.38 -15.26 -10.84
CA SER A 48 -12.20 -15.51 -12.01
C SER A 48 -11.61 -14.80 -13.23
N GLN A 49 -12.30 -14.84 -14.37
CA GLN A 49 -11.88 -14.14 -15.60
C GLN A 49 -11.85 -12.60 -15.43
N HIS A 50 -12.63 -12.06 -14.49
CA HIS A 50 -12.79 -10.62 -14.30
C HIS A 50 -12.38 -10.13 -12.90
N PHE A 51 -12.05 -11.01 -11.98
CA PHE A 51 -11.73 -10.64 -10.61
C PHE A 51 -10.42 -11.25 -10.15
N SER A 52 -9.61 -10.44 -9.50
CA SER A 52 -8.44 -10.87 -8.75
C SER A 52 -8.46 -10.31 -7.34
N PHE A 53 -7.89 -11.08 -6.41
CA PHE A 53 -7.56 -10.61 -5.07
C PHE A 53 -6.11 -10.15 -5.05
N VAL A 54 -5.83 -9.07 -4.35
CA VAL A 54 -4.49 -8.51 -4.21
C VAL A 54 -4.17 -8.22 -2.75
N ALA A 55 -2.93 -8.44 -2.38
CA ALA A 55 -2.38 -8.06 -1.08
C ALA A 55 -0.95 -7.56 -1.26
N GLY A 56 -0.60 -6.49 -0.58
CA GLY A 56 0.72 -5.90 -0.74
C GLY A 56 1.08 -4.94 0.37
N GLY A 57 2.27 -4.37 0.23
CA GLY A 57 2.76 -3.39 1.17
C GLY A 57 3.92 -2.58 0.63
N ARG A 58 4.21 -1.51 1.35
CA ARG A 58 5.34 -0.60 1.11
C ARG A 58 6.08 -0.40 2.42
N TYR A 59 7.38 -0.31 2.33
CA TYR A 59 8.23 -0.11 3.48
C TYR A 59 9.38 0.81 3.13
N ASN A 60 9.49 1.92 3.84
CA ASN A 60 10.62 2.84 3.74
C ASN A 60 11.18 3.08 5.14
N PRO A 61 12.28 2.43 5.51
CA PRO A 61 12.94 2.63 6.80
C PRO A 61 14.02 3.71 6.77
N TRP A 62 14.30 4.31 5.60
CA TRP A 62 15.51 5.10 5.43
C TRP A 62 15.43 6.46 6.10
N GLU A 63 16.55 6.83 6.67
CA GLU A 63 16.85 8.14 7.22
C GLU A 63 18.00 8.73 6.42
N PHE A 64 17.83 9.94 5.92
CA PHE A 64 18.86 10.67 5.19
C PHE A 64 19.25 11.90 5.99
N THR A 65 20.55 12.13 6.17
CA THR A 65 21.06 13.36 6.80
C THR A 65 21.48 14.34 5.73
N ASP A 66 20.90 15.54 5.72
CA ASP A 66 21.40 16.61 4.88
C ASP A 66 22.71 17.11 5.46
N THR A 67 23.82 16.78 4.78
CA THR A 67 25.17 17.12 5.20
C THR A 67 25.45 18.63 5.22
N LYS A 68 24.59 19.47 4.62
CA LYS A 68 24.77 20.93 4.61
C LYS A 68 24.15 21.61 5.81
N ASN A 69 23.06 21.06 6.36
CA ASN A 69 22.28 21.70 7.41
C ASN A 69 22.24 20.88 8.72
N ASP A 70 22.86 19.70 8.73
CA ASP A 70 22.83 18.74 9.85
C ASP A 70 21.39 18.40 10.32
N VAL A 71 20.44 18.41 9.38
CA VAL A 71 19.03 18.14 9.65
C VAL A 71 18.69 16.78 9.05
N PRO A 72 18.21 15.81 9.88
CA PRO A 72 17.76 14.54 9.36
C PRO A 72 16.52 14.72 8.48
N VAL A 73 16.53 14.12 7.29
CA VAL A 73 15.36 14.00 6.43
C VAL A 73 14.77 12.62 6.64
N LEU A 74 13.72 12.56 7.44
CA LEU A 74 12.99 11.34 7.77
C LEU A 74 11.74 11.25 6.90
N ASN A 75 11.59 10.14 6.17
CA ASN A 75 10.36 9.80 5.48
C ASN A 75 10.10 8.30 5.62
N GLN A 76 9.98 7.88 6.86
CA GLN A 76 9.70 6.48 7.16
C GLN A 76 8.21 6.20 6.95
N GLN A 77 7.89 5.15 6.20
CA GLN A 77 6.52 4.74 6.00
C GLN A 77 6.39 3.23 5.93
N GLN A 78 5.28 2.75 6.48
CA GLN A 78 4.84 1.36 6.37
C GLN A 78 3.40 1.37 5.89
N THR A 79 3.12 0.67 4.82
CA THR A 79 1.77 0.54 4.31
C THR A 79 1.50 -0.94 4.05
N ALA A 80 0.34 -1.41 4.50
CA ALA A 80 -0.15 -2.74 4.18
C ALA A 80 -1.57 -2.63 3.65
N TYR A 81 -1.89 -3.36 2.61
CA TYR A 81 -3.22 -3.35 2.02
C TYR A 81 -3.62 -4.71 1.47
N LEU A 82 -4.93 -4.90 1.39
CA LEU A 82 -5.55 -6.01 0.71
C LEU A 82 -6.83 -5.54 0.01
N GLY A 83 -7.21 -6.21 -1.08
CA GLY A 83 -8.40 -5.80 -1.81
C GLY A 83 -8.68 -6.64 -3.02
N PHE A 84 -9.58 -6.13 -3.83
CA PHE A 84 -10.00 -6.77 -5.07
C PHE A 84 -9.77 -5.85 -6.24
N ARG A 85 -9.44 -6.44 -7.40
CA ARG A 85 -9.41 -5.77 -8.69
C ARG A 85 -10.47 -6.36 -9.60
N TYR A 86 -11.15 -5.49 -10.30
CA TYR A 86 -12.08 -5.81 -11.38
C TYR A 86 -11.47 -5.45 -12.72
N TRP A 87 -11.55 -6.39 -13.65
CA TRP A 87 -11.03 -6.31 -15.01
C TRP A 87 -12.19 -6.38 -16.00
N PRO A 88 -12.54 -5.29 -16.69
CA PRO A 88 -13.65 -5.31 -17.66
C PRO A 88 -13.49 -6.32 -18.78
N TRP A 89 -12.24 -6.62 -19.15
CA TRP A 89 -11.94 -7.62 -20.19
C TRP A 89 -11.52 -8.95 -19.58
N TYR A 90 -10.22 -9.15 -19.37
CA TYR A 90 -9.66 -10.34 -18.74
C TYR A 90 -8.65 -9.95 -17.68
N VAL A 91 -8.52 -10.77 -16.67
CA VAL A 91 -7.51 -10.61 -15.62
C VAL A 91 -6.11 -10.43 -16.24
N ASN A 92 -5.37 -9.48 -15.70
CA ASN A 92 -4.02 -9.08 -16.11
C ASN A 92 -3.94 -8.48 -17.53
N SER A 93 -5.03 -7.94 -18.07
CA SER A 93 -5.09 -7.34 -19.40
C SER A 93 -5.97 -6.09 -19.43
N GLY A 94 -5.46 -5.01 -19.99
CA GLY A 94 -6.19 -3.78 -20.21
C GLY A 94 -6.55 -3.00 -18.97
N PHE A 95 -7.71 -2.36 -18.95
CA PHE A 95 -8.17 -1.57 -17.81
C PHE A 95 -8.49 -2.42 -16.60
N TRP A 96 -8.22 -1.85 -15.42
CA TRP A 96 -8.62 -2.42 -14.14
C TRP A 96 -9.05 -1.33 -13.15
N PHE A 97 -9.91 -1.74 -12.23
CA PHE A 97 -10.38 -0.95 -11.10
C PHE A 97 -10.12 -1.74 -9.83
N ALA A 98 -9.63 -1.09 -8.77
CA ALA A 98 -9.38 -1.75 -7.51
C ALA A 98 -10.02 -1.02 -6.34
N ALA A 99 -10.50 -1.82 -5.39
CA ALA A 99 -10.94 -1.37 -4.09
C ALA A 99 -10.13 -2.12 -3.02
N LYS A 100 -9.45 -1.36 -2.14
CA LYS A 100 -8.51 -1.90 -1.15
C LYS A 100 -8.86 -1.40 0.24
N ALA A 101 -8.69 -2.23 1.24
CA ALA A 101 -8.55 -1.80 2.63
C ALA A 101 -7.06 -1.59 2.91
N GLN A 102 -6.71 -0.47 3.54
CA GLN A 102 -5.33 -0.04 3.71
C GLN A 102 -5.07 0.44 5.13
N TYR A 103 -3.93 0.02 5.66
CA TYR A 103 -3.32 0.56 6.86
C TYR A 103 -2.03 1.28 6.47
N MET A 104 -1.78 2.43 7.08
CA MET A 104 -0.54 3.18 6.91
C MET A 104 -0.03 3.66 8.27
N ALA A 105 1.27 3.49 8.48
CA ALA A 105 2.02 4.17 9.51
C ALA A 105 3.13 4.98 8.84
N SER A 106 3.23 6.26 9.15
CA SER A 106 4.29 7.13 8.64
C SER A 106 4.89 7.95 9.76
N PHE A 107 6.18 8.19 9.63
CA PHE A 107 6.93 9.07 10.50
C PHE A 107 7.80 9.95 9.62
N SER A 108 7.53 11.23 9.62
CA SER A 108 8.22 12.18 8.74
C SER A 108 8.69 13.39 9.53
N ASN A 109 9.88 13.85 9.16
CA ASN A 109 10.41 15.13 9.63
C ASN A 109 10.48 16.09 8.43
N THR A 110 9.69 17.14 8.48
CA THR A 110 9.70 18.20 7.48
C THR A 110 10.75 19.26 7.78
N GLY A 111 11.97 18.83 8.09
CA GLY A 111 13.07 19.66 8.58
C GLY A 111 13.41 20.91 7.79
N ILE A 112 12.95 21.03 6.54
CA ILE A 112 13.12 22.24 5.72
C ILE A 112 12.33 23.42 6.28
N TRP A 113 11.16 23.20 6.89
CA TRP A 113 10.28 24.24 7.39
C TRP A 113 10.20 24.32 8.92
N ARG A 114 10.37 23.20 9.61
CA ARG A 114 10.31 23.07 11.08
C ARG A 114 11.24 21.98 11.59
N PRO A 115 12.53 22.23 11.72
CA PRO A 115 13.54 21.20 12.01
C PRO A 115 13.36 20.44 13.33
N ALA A 116 12.55 20.96 14.25
CA ALA A 116 12.32 20.34 15.55
C ALA A 116 11.00 19.59 15.66
N LEU A 117 10.22 19.47 14.60
CA LEU A 117 8.91 18.83 14.62
C LEU A 117 8.94 17.52 13.83
N GLU A 118 8.78 16.41 14.53
CA GLU A 118 8.60 15.10 13.96
C GLU A 118 7.10 14.74 14.01
N GLU A 119 6.51 14.42 12.86
CA GLU A 119 5.09 14.07 12.76
C GLU A 119 4.93 12.59 12.49
N GLY A 120 4.22 11.91 13.36
CA GLY A 120 3.81 10.53 13.20
C GLY A 120 2.33 10.43 12.85
N ARG A 121 1.98 9.53 11.94
CA ARG A 121 0.61 9.28 11.50
C ARG A 121 0.34 7.79 11.42
N ASN A 122 -0.75 7.35 12.05
CA ASN A 122 -1.27 6.00 11.91
C ASN A 122 -2.70 6.06 11.40
N GLY A 123 -2.97 5.44 10.26
CA GLY A 123 -4.27 5.51 9.62
C GLY A 123 -4.78 4.17 9.10
N ILE A 124 -6.09 4.06 9.06
CA ILE A 124 -6.81 2.97 8.40
C ILE A 124 -7.90 3.55 7.51
N GLY A 125 -8.09 2.97 6.35
CA GLY A 125 -9.11 3.46 5.42
C GLY A 125 -9.32 2.55 4.23
N GLY A 126 -10.10 3.05 3.27
CA GLY A 126 -10.35 2.44 1.98
C GLY A 126 -9.63 3.21 0.87
N ALA A 127 -9.09 2.49 -0.09
CA ALA A 127 -8.47 3.04 -1.28
C ALA A 127 -9.22 2.59 -2.53
N LEU A 128 -9.36 3.51 -3.49
CA LEU A 128 -9.85 3.22 -4.83
C LEU A 128 -8.77 3.59 -5.83
N SER A 129 -8.51 2.71 -6.76
CA SER A 129 -7.53 2.94 -7.82
C SER A 129 -8.01 2.38 -9.15
N PHE A 130 -7.48 2.92 -10.23
CA PHE A 130 -7.69 2.43 -11.57
C PHE A 130 -6.41 2.54 -12.39
N GLY A 131 -6.31 1.75 -13.41
CA GLY A 131 -5.14 1.75 -14.26
C GLY A 131 -5.30 0.91 -15.51
N TYR A 132 -4.17 0.74 -16.19
CA TYR A 132 -4.08 -0.02 -17.41
C TYR A 132 -2.85 -0.92 -17.41
N THR A 133 -3.04 -2.16 -17.85
CA THR A 133 -2.00 -3.18 -17.98
C THR A 133 -1.63 -3.38 -19.43
N PHE A 134 -0.37 -3.15 -19.75
CA PHE A 134 0.25 -3.42 -21.04
C PHE A 134 0.92 -4.79 -20.98
N MET A 135 0.46 -5.73 -21.76
CA MET A 135 1.10 -7.05 -21.87
C MET A 135 2.37 -6.92 -22.72
N LEU A 136 3.54 -7.12 -22.12
CA LEU A 136 4.84 -7.08 -22.81
C LEU A 136 5.22 -8.47 -23.34
N SER A 137 4.91 -9.50 -22.56
CA SER A 137 5.18 -10.89 -22.91
C SER A 137 4.19 -11.83 -22.20
N LYS A 138 4.39 -13.14 -22.33
CA LYS A 138 3.57 -14.16 -21.64
C LYS A 138 3.66 -14.06 -20.09
N HIS A 139 4.79 -13.59 -19.60
CA HIS A 139 5.06 -13.55 -18.16
C HIS A 139 5.30 -12.14 -17.61
N PHE A 140 5.48 -11.15 -18.46
CA PHE A 140 5.77 -9.78 -18.01
C PHE A 140 4.76 -8.79 -18.55
N ASN A 141 4.20 -8.00 -17.65
CA ASN A 141 3.35 -6.88 -17.95
C ASN A 141 3.94 -5.60 -17.35
N LEU A 142 3.62 -4.48 -17.99
CA LEU A 142 3.81 -3.15 -17.44
C LEU A 142 2.44 -2.60 -17.04
N GLU A 143 2.32 -2.07 -15.84
CA GLU A 143 1.07 -1.56 -15.31
C GLU A 143 1.21 -0.12 -14.86
N ALA A 144 0.34 0.75 -15.37
CA ALA A 144 0.26 2.14 -14.93
C ALA A 144 -1.09 2.40 -14.25
N GLY A 145 -1.07 3.12 -13.13
CA GLY A 145 -2.29 3.39 -12.39
C GLY A 145 -2.20 4.58 -11.46
N VAL A 146 -3.38 5.06 -11.09
CA VAL A 146 -3.55 6.12 -10.10
C VAL A 146 -4.64 5.76 -9.13
N GLY A 147 -4.55 6.26 -7.91
CA GLY A 147 -5.53 5.98 -6.88
C GLY A 147 -5.57 7.04 -5.80
N GLY A 148 -6.64 7.00 -5.03
CA GLY A 148 -6.82 7.79 -3.83
C GLY A 148 -7.30 6.93 -2.69
N TRP A 149 -7.03 7.35 -1.46
CA TRP A 149 -7.53 6.69 -0.28
C TRP A 149 -8.15 7.68 0.70
N ALA A 150 -9.13 7.20 1.44
CA ALA A 150 -9.83 7.96 2.45
C ALA A 150 -9.97 7.12 3.72
N GLY A 151 -9.90 7.77 4.85
CA GLY A 151 -10.01 7.08 6.12
C GLY A 151 -9.85 7.98 7.31
N VAL A 152 -9.42 7.38 8.41
CA VAL A 152 -9.18 8.07 9.66
C VAL A 152 -7.74 7.79 10.09
N PHE A 153 -7.02 8.82 10.43
CA PHE A 153 -5.71 8.69 11.04
C PHE A 153 -5.64 9.36 12.42
N ARG A 154 -4.71 8.88 13.21
CA ARG A 154 -4.25 9.56 14.43
C ARG A 154 -2.94 10.23 14.10
N GLU A 155 -2.85 11.50 14.46
CA GLU A 155 -1.65 12.31 14.30
C GLU A 155 -1.05 12.56 15.67
N TYR A 156 0.26 12.47 15.76
CA TYR A 156 1.02 12.83 16.93
C TYR A 156 2.27 13.60 16.51
N SER A 157 2.62 14.61 17.28
CA SER A 157 3.82 15.42 17.05
C SER A 157 4.81 15.21 18.19
N LEU A 158 6.05 14.99 17.83
CA LEU A 158 7.17 14.93 18.75
C LEU A 158 7.98 16.23 18.63
N TRP A 159 8.00 17.01 19.70
CA TRP A 159 8.84 18.19 19.78
C TRP A 159 10.17 17.81 20.44
N ASN A 160 11.26 18.01 19.70
CA ASN A 160 12.61 17.87 20.22
C ASN A 160 13.08 19.22 20.76
N SER A 161 13.11 19.39 22.08
CA SER A 161 13.73 20.52 22.75
C SER A 161 15.01 20.05 23.45
N PRO A 162 16.07 20.84 23.60
CA PRO A 162 17.40 20.39 24.05
C PRO A 162 17.44 19.57 25.35
N ASN A 163 16.35 19.51 26.11
CA ASN A 163 16.28 18.76 27.36
C ASN A 163 14.98 17.93 27.54
N LYS A 164 14.03 17.90 26.61
CA LYS A 164 12.76 17.15 26.77
C LYS A 164 12.11 16.85 25.43
N TYR A 165 11.66 15.61 25.29
CA TYR A 165 10.74 15.19 24.23
C TYR A 165 9.30 15.40 24.71
N TYR A 166 8.51 16.15 23.97
CA TYR A 166 7.09 16.31 24.23
C TYR A 166 6.30 15.59 23.15
N LEU A 167 5.56 14.55 23.55
CA LEU A 167 4.58 13.90 22.70
C LEU A 167 3.25 14.63 22.82
N ARG A 168 2.75 15.19 21.73
CA ARG A 168 1.43 15.78 21.64
C ARG A 168 0.57 14.91 20.71
N GLU A 169 -0.47 14.32 21.25
CA GLU A 169 -1.47 13.61 20.46
C GLU A 169 -2.49 14.63 19.94
N GLU A 170 -2.61 14.78 18.61
CA GLU A 170 -3.50 15.76 17.98
C GLU A 170 -4.90 15.21 17.66
N GLY A 171 -5.22 13.99 18.10
CA GLY A 171 -6.54 13.39 17.94
C GLY A 171 -6.75 12.69 16.59
N ARG A 172 -8.03 12.37 16.33
CA ARG A 172 -8.44 11.70 15.08
C ARG A 172 -8.82 12.72 14.03
N LYS A 173 -8.29 12.55 12.83
CA LYS A 173 -8.65 13.36 11.66
C LYS A 173 -9.10 12.46 10.51
N THR A 174 -10.14 12.87 9.79
CA THR A 174 -10.55 12.23 8.54
C THR A 174 -9.73 12.85 7.41
N PHE A 175 -9.34 12.05 6.44
CA PHE A 175 -8.56 12.50 5.30
C PHE A 175 -9.04 11.88 3.99
N ILE A 176 -8.74 12.57 2.91
CA ILE A 176 -8.82 12.07 1.54
C ILE A 176 -7.51 12.50 0.89
N LEU A 177 -6.69 11.54 0.48
CA LEU A 177 -5.36 11.76 -0.07
C LEU A 177 -5.17 10.98 -1.37
N PRO A 178 -4.35 11.46 -2.31
CA PRO A 178 -3.84 10.61 -3.36
C PRO A 178 -3.06 9.45 -2.70
N ASP A 179 -3.37 8.24 -3.10
CA ASP A 179 -2.73 7.03 -2.54
C ASP A 179 -1.54 6.61 -3.38
N GLN A 180 -1.77 6.51 -4.67
CA GLN A 180 -0.84 5.83 -5.55
C GLN A 180 -0.82 6.46 -6.92
N VAL A 181 0.38 6.83 -7.36
CA VAL A 181 0.74 6.87 -8.77
C VAL A 181 1.67 5.68 -8.97
N SER A 182 1.31 4.76 -9.85
CA SER A 182 2.07 3.53 -10.03
C SER A 182 2.51 3.34 -11.46
N LEU A 183 3.74 2.91 -11.60
CA LEU A 183 4.29 2.30 -12.81
C LEU A 183 4.98 1.00 -12.36
N SER A 184 4.31 -0.12 -12.56
CA SER A 184 4.71 -1.40 -11.97
C SER A 184 5.14 -2.39 -13.03
N ILE A 185 6.16 -3.18 -12.70
CA ILE A 185 6.47 -4.40 -13.43
C ILE A 185 5.73 -5.54 -12.73
N VAL A 186 4.99 -6.30 -13.53
CA VAL A 186 4.18 -7.44 -13.06
C VAL A 186 4.72 -8.71 -13.70
N TYR A 187 5.03 -9.69 -12.87
CA TYR A 187 5.34 -11.05 -13.31
C TYR A 187 4.11 -11.94 -13.13
N VAL A 188 3.75 -12.66 -14.18
CA VAL A 188 2.60 -13.58 -14.26
C VAL A 188 3.12 -15.01 -14.32
N PHE A 189 2.73 -15.84 -13.36
CA PHE A 189 3.12 -17.26 -13.28
C PHE A 189 2.28 -18.16 -14.17
#